data_7079217a552c6cdd20b025bbd14d1038
#
_entry.id   7079217a552c6cdd20b025bbd14d1038
#
_cell.length_a   1.000
_cell.length_b   1.000
_cell.length_c   1.000
_cell.angle_alpha   90.00
_cell.angle_beta   90.00
_cell.angle_gamma   90.00
#
_symmetry.space_group_name_H-M   'P 1'
#
loop_
_entity.id
_entity.type
_entity.pdbx_description
1 polymer ?
#
loop_
_entity_poly.entity_id
_entity_poly.type
_entity_poly.pdbx_seq_one_letter_code
_entity_poly.pdbx_strand_id
1 'polypeptide(L)'
;MATSLRTCAKFLAREGVRHHVDEDDAAIRVVLVTRRYRNLRGERLLIVRIETPDDGHRCRVSIPRAFAVGPDPAATVARLCRLSAETPFVAVEYDADTEDVRLVAEMPIEDGRLTQLQLLTLVDRVVAAAEAWHASLVTGTRRSGPPSRDVA
;
A
#
# COMPACT_ATOMS: atom_id res chain seq x y z
N MET A 1 7.65 12.94 23.03
CA MET A 1 8.85 12.76 22.17
C MET A 1 8.40 12.22 20.82
N ALA A 2 8.62 12.96 19.77
CA ALA A 2 8.18 12.60 18.42
C ALA A 2 8.84 11.28 17.93
N THR A 3 8.11 10.49 17.17
CA THR A 3 8.65 9.27 16.55
C THR A 3 9.55 9.63 15.37
N SER A 4 10.67 8.96 15.24
CA SER A 4 11.62 9.18 14.15
C SER A 4 11.74 7.94 13.26
N LEU A 5 12.23 8.13 12.03
CA LEU A 5 12.58 7.01 11.14
C LEU A 5 13.58 6.05 11.80
N ARG A 6 14.51 6.59 12.60
CA ARG A 6 15.46 5.78 13.36
C ARG A 6 14.77 4.84 14.35
N THR A 7 13.68 5.29 14.97
CA THR A 7 12.87 4.44 15.87
C THR A 7 12.18 3.34 15.08
N CYS A 8 11.56 3.68 13.94
CA CYS A 8 10.94 2.70 13.05
C CYS A 8 11.95 1.67 12.54
N ALA A 9 13.14 2.10 12.12
CA ALA A 9 14.22 1.21 11.67
C ALA A 9 14.66 0.22 12.78
N LYS A 10 14.75 0.67 14.03
CA LYS A 10 15.06 -0.21 15.16
C LYS A 10 13.98 -1.27 15.38
N PHE A 11 12.70 -0.91 15.22
CA PHE A 11 11.60 -1.88 15.34
C PHE A 11 11.66 -2.94 14.24
N LEU A 12 11.90 -2.53 12.99
CA LEU A 12 12.04 -3.45 11.86
C LEU A 12 13.25 -4.38 12.05
N ALA A 13 14.38 -3.85 12.52
CA ALA A 13 15.57 -4.64 12.78
C ALA A 13 15.35 -5.71 13.85
N ARG A 14 14.62 -5.39 14.93
CA ARG A 14 14.26 -6.34 15.99
C ARG A 14 13.43 -7.51 15.48
N GLU A 15 12.57 -7.27 14.51
CA GLU A 15 11.75 -8.29 13.84
C GLU A 15 12.46 -9.00 12.69
N GLY A 16 13.75 -8.69 12.45
CA GLY A 16 14.51 -9.28 11.35
C GLY A 16 14.05 -8.84 9.96
N VAL A 17 13.28 -7.75 9.88
CA VAL A 17 12.79 -7.22 8.62
C VAL A 17 13.90 -6.44 7.91
N ARG A 18 14.29 -6.88 6.72
CA ARG A 18 15.26 -6.17 5.90
C ARG A 18 14.67 -4.85 5.42
N HIS A 19 15.39 -3.76 5.63
CA HIS A 19 14.95 -2.43 5.27
C HIS A 19 16.13 -1.54 4.88
N HIS A 20 15.82 -0.47 4.17
CA HIS A 20 16.77 0.58 3.79
C HIS A 20 16.23 1.93 4.25
N VAL A 21 17.06 2.68 4.96
CA VAL A 21 16.73 4.07 5.34
C VAL A 21 17.27 4.98 4.26
N ASP A 22 16.38 5.71 3.62
CA ASP A 22 16.69 6.72 2.61
C ASP A 22 16.57 8.09 3.30
N GLU A 23 17.70 8.66 3.65
CA GLU A 23 17.74 9.95 4.37
C GLU A 23 17.34 11.13 3.48
N ASP A 24 17.65 11.07 2.19
CA ASP A 24 17.32 12.13 1.22
C ASP A 24 15.80 12.19 0.98
N ASP A 25 15.15 11.04 0.98
CA ASP A 25 13.73 10.90 0.77
C ASP A 25 12.92 10.85 2.08
N ALA A 26 13.61 10.98 3.21
CA ALA A 26 13.05 10.92 4.56
C ALA A 26 12.08 9.73 4.75
N ALA A 27 12.48 8.55 4.30
CA ALA A 27 11.66 7.35 4.31
C ALA A 27 12.47 6.07 4.58
N ILE A 28 11.78 5.04 5.03
CA ILE A 28 12.30 3.67 5.06
C ILE A 28 11.62 2.89 3.94
N ARG A 29 12.40 2.11 3.21
CA ARG A 29 11.89 1.16 2.21
C ARG A 29 12.08 -0.27 2.69
N VAL A 30 10.99 -1.03 2.62
CA VAL A 30 10.97 -2.46 2.92
C VAL A 30 10.56 -3.20 1.66
N VAL A 31 11.34 -4.19 1.24
CA VAL A 31 11.00 -5.04 0.09
C VAL A 31 10.54 -6.39 0.60
N LEU A 32 9.34 -6.78 0.22
CA LEU A 32 8.70 -8.02 0.65
C LEU A 32 8.38 -8.91 -0.55
N VAL A 33 8.60 -10.21 -0.38
CA VAL A 33 8.12 -11.22 -1.33
C VAL A 33 6.65 -11.50 -1.04
N THR A 34 5.82 -11.49 -2.08
CA THR A 34 4.37 -11.67 -1.98
C THR A 34 3.93 -13.06 -2.41
N ARG A 35 2.73 -13.46 -1.99
CA ARG A 35 2.13 -14.75 -2.39
C ARG A 35 1.30 -14.63 -3.67
N ARG A 36 0.46 -13.62 -3.75
CA ARG A 36 -0.51 -13.40 -4.85
C ARG A 36 -0.26 -12.09 -5.58
N TYR A 37 0.03 -11.03 -4.85
CA TYR A 37 0.29 -9.72 -5.41
C TYR A 37 1.45 -9.76 -6.41
N ARG A 38 1.26 -9.03 -7.53
CA ARG A 38 2.31 -8.77 -8.50
C ARG A 38 2.39 -7.28 -8.72
N ASN A 39 3.60 -6.74 -8.68
CA ASN A 39 3.86 -5.34 -9.00
C ASN A 39 3.61 -5.04 -10.48
N LEU A 40 3.78 -3.78 -10.90
CA LEU A 40 3.55 -3.35 -12.28
C LEU A 40 4.49 -4.02 -13.30
N ARG A 41 5.57 -4.66 -12.84
CA ARG A 41 6.49 -5.47 -13.66
C ARG A 41 6.13 -6.94 -13.69
N GLY A 42 5.07 -7.36 -13.01
CA GLY A 42 4.64 -8.75 -12.90
C GLY A 42 5.42 -9.57 -11.87
N GLU A 43 6.31 -8.96 -11.10
CA GLU A 43 7.13 -9.61 -10.09
C GLU A 43 6.35 -9.79 -8.78
N ARG A 44 6.62 -10.87 -8.06
CA ARG A 44 6.06 -11.10 -6.71
C ARG A 44 6.84 -10.33 -5.64
N LEU A 45 6.94 -9.03 -5.84
CA LEU A 45 7.62 -8.11 -4.95
C LEU A 45 6.73 -6.92 -4.64
N LEU A 46 6.80 -6.48 -3.40
CA LEU A 46 6.06 -5.34 -2.89
C LEU A 46 7.04 -4.42 -2.16
N ILE A 47 6.97 -3.13 -2.44
CA ILE A 47 7.75 -2.12 -1.75
C ILE A 47 6.83 -1.37 -0.82
N VAL A 48 7.13 -1.45 0.47
CA VAL A 48 6.49 -0.65 1.52
C VAL A 48 7.37 0.54 1.83
N ARG A 49 6.77 1.72 1.87
CA ARG A 49 7.40 2.98 2.27
C ARG A 49 6.87 3.39 3.64
N ILE A 50 7.76 3.72 4.56
CA ILE A 50 7.43 4.18 5.91
C ILE A 50 7.97 5.59 6.08
N GLU A 51 7.13 6.50 6.53
CA GLU A 51 7.42 7.91 6.77
C GLU A 51 6.92 8.33 8.14
N THR A 52 7.57 9.34 8.70
CA THR A 52 7.14 9.98 9.96
C THR A 52 6.96 11.49 9.74
N PRO A 53 5.93 11.88 8.96
CA PRO A 53 5.68 13.29 8.67
C PRO A 53 5.25 14.08 9.92
N ASP A 54 5.09 15.39 9.75
CA ASP A 54 4.66 16.29 10.80
C ASP A 54 5.57 16.21 12.05
N ASP A 55 6.88 16.25 11.83
CA ASP A 55 7.90 16.17 12.89
C ASP A 55 7.75 14.92 13.80
N GLY A 56 7.26 13.83 13.22
CA GLY A 56 7.07 12.55 13.90
C GLY A 56 5.76 12.42 14.69
N HIS A 57 4.80 13.31 14.46
CA HIS A 57 3.44 13.22 15.05
C HIS A 57 2.51 12.32 14.27
N ARG A 58 2.98 11.74 13.17
CA ARG A 58 2.22 10.79 12.36
C ARG A 58 3.16 9.69 11.85
N CYS A 59 2.65 8.48 11.81
CA CYS A 59 3.29 7.37 11.10
C CYS A 59 2.47 7.04 9.87
N ARG A 60 3.10 7.05 8.70
CA ARG A 60 2.49 6.73 7.42
C ARG A 60 3.21 5.56 6.79
N VAL A 61 2.46 4.53 6.47
CA VAL A 61 2.92 3.33 5.77
C VAL A 61 2.19 3.25 4.44
N SER A 62 2.90 3.17 3.34
CA SER A 62 2.30 3.18 2.02
C SER A 62 2.93 2.16 1.07
N ILE A 63 2.18 1.78 0.06
CA ILE A 63 2.66 1.02 -1.10
C ILE A 63 2.51 1.95 -2.31
N PRO A 64 3.57 2.61 -2.74
CA PRO A 64 3.52 3.48 -3.91
C PRO A 64 3.34 2.63 -5.17
N ARG A 65 2.61 3.17 -6.14
CA ARG A 65 2.36 2.53 -7.44
C ARG A 65 1.84 1.09 -7.29
N ALA A 66 0.89 0.92 -6.36
CA ALA A 66 0.42 -0.41 -5.95
C ALA A 66 -0.32 -1.14 -7.09
N PHE A 67 -1.09 -0.41 -7.91
CA PHE A 67 -1.89 -0.97 -8.99
C PHE A 67 -1.86 -0.09 -10.23
N ALA A 68 -1.97 -0.72 -11.41
CA ALA A 68 -2.22 -0.02 -12.64
C ALA A 68 -3.69 0.40 -12.74
N VAL A 69 -3.96 1.58 -13.27
CA VAL A 69 -5.34 2.07 -13.47
C VAL A 69 -6.01 1.49 -14.71
N GLY A 70 -5.23 0.97 -15.66
CA GLY A 70 -5.74 0.36 -16.88
C GLY A 70 -6.38 1.36 -17.86
N PRO A 71 -7.14 0.86 -18.84
CA PRO A 71 -7.74 1.69 -19.88
C PRO A 71 -8.94 2.52 -19.40
N ASP A 72 -9.52 2.17 -18.26
CA ASP A 72 -10.61 2.92 -17.62
C ASP A 72 -10.21 3.28 -16.18
N PRO A 73 -9.50 4.40 -16.00
CA PRO A 73 -9.03 4.82 -14.68
C PRO A 73 -10.18 5.07 -13.71
N ALA A 74 -11.29 5.66 -14.15
CA ALA A 74 -12.42 5.97 -13.29
C ALA A 74 -13.06 4.71 -12.71
N ALA A 75 -13.27 3.68 -13.52
CA ALA A 75 -13.82 2.39 -13.05
C ALA A 75 -12.86 1.69 -12.09
N THR A 76 -11.56 1.72 -12.37
CA THR A 76 -10.54 1.13 -11.50
C THR A 76 -10.50 1.84 -10.14
N VAL A 77 -10.47 3.16 -10.12
CA VAL A 77 -10.45 3.96 -8.89
C VAL A 77 -11.74 3.73 -8.09
N ALA A 78 -12.91 3.74 -8.74
CA ALA A 78 -14.19 3.47 -8.07
C ALA A 78 -14.21 2.08 -7.40
N ARG A 79 -13.61 1.08 -8.04
CA ARG A 79 -13.47 -0.26 -7.47
C ARG A 79 -12.52 -0.30 -6.28
N LEU A 80 -11.37 0.35 -6.39
CA LEU A 80 -10.41 0.48 -5.29
C LEU A 80 -11.01 1.22 -4.09
N CYS A 81 -11.79 2.27 -4.33
CA CYS A 81 -12.50 2.98 -3.26
C CYS A 81 -13.49 2.08 -2.52
N ARG A 82 -14.22 1.20 -3.23
CA ARG A 82 -15.11 0.21 -2.58
C ARG A 82 -14.31 -0.78 -1.73
N LEU A 83 -13.21 -1.31 -2.25
CA LEU A 83 -12.34 -2.22 -1.49
C LEU A 83 -11.77 -1.53 -0.24
N SER A 84 -11.39 -0.25 -0.35
CA SER A 84 -10.94 0.56 0.77
C SER A 84 -12.03 0.73 1.84
N ALA A 85 -13.28 0.97 1.44
CA ALA A 85 -14.40 1.11 2.37
C ALA A 85 -14.67 -0.18 3.16
N GLU A 86 -14.33 -1.33 2.60
CA GLU A 86 -14.49 -2.66 3.23
C GLU A 86 -13.25 -3.10 4.01
N THR A 87 -12.13 -2.36 3.89
CA THR A 87 -10.84 -2.74 4.50
C THR A 87 -10.43 -1.72 5.56
N PRO A 88 -10.56 -2.04 6.86
CA PRO A 88 -10.20 -1.13 7.93
C PRO A 88 -8.75 -0.64 7.84
N PHE A 89 -8.54 0.64 8.12
CA PHE A 89 -7.23 1.32 8.19
C PHE A 89 -6.43 1.42 6.89
N VAL A 90 -6.98 1.03 5.74
CA VAL A 90 -6.30 1.16 4.45
C VAL A 90 -7.10 2.07 3.55
N ALA A 91 -6.49 3.15 3.12
CA ALA A 91 -7.02 4.11 2.17
C ALA A 91 -6.35 3.95 0.80
N VAL A 92 -7.04 4.46 -0.23
CA VAL A 92 -6.52 4.61 -1.58
C VAL A 92 -6.26 6.08 -1.84
N GLU A 93 -5.07 6.39 -2.32
CA GLU A 93 -4.75 7.70 -2.88
C GLU A 93 -4.50 7.54 -4.39
N TYR A 94 -5.10 8.39 -5.17
CA TYR A 94 -4.94 8.44 -6.61
C TYR A 94 -4.45 9.81 -7.04
N ASP A 95 -3.33 9.82 -7.76
CA ASP A 95 -2.80 11.00 -8.42
C ASP A 95 -3.12 10.90 -9.91
N ALA A 96 -4.02 11.75 -10.39
CA ALA A 96 -4.46 11.75 -11.77
C ALA A 96 -3.39 12.24 -12.76
N ASP A 97 -2.42 13.06 -12.31
CA ASP A 97 -1.37 13.59 -13.17
C ASP A 97 -0.30 12.54 -13.47
N THR A 98 0.02 11.71 -12.48
CA THR A 98 0.98 10.62 -12.61
C THR A 98 0.33 9.26 -12.85
N GLU A 99 -1.00 9.18 -12.77
CA GLU A 99 -1.77 7.94 -12.77
C GLU A 99 -1.28 6.94 -11.71
N ASP A 100 -0.80 7.47 -10.60
CA ASP A 100 -0.25 6.69 -9.49
C ASP A 100 -1.35 6.32 -8.50
N VAL A 101 -1.51 5.03 -8.25
CA VAL A 101 -2.40 4.49 -7.22
C VAL A 101 -1.56 3.97 -6.07
N ARG A 102 -1.77 4.53 -4.89
CA ARG A 102 -1.05 4.11 -3.71
C ARG A 102 -2.02 3.63 -2.61
N LEU A 103 -1.62 2.59 -1.91
CA LEU A 103 -2.28 2.16 -0.69
C LEU A 103 -1.62 2.82 0.50
N VAL A 104 -2.42 3.28 1.45
CA VAL A 104 -1.93 4.01 2.61
C VAL A 104 -2.63 3.53 3.86
N ALA A 105 -1.85 3.29 4.91
CA ALA A 105 -2.33 3.20 6.28
C ALA A 105 -1.57 4.23 7.12
N GLU A 106 -2.28 5.07 7.84
CA GLU A 106 -1.64 6.08 8.67
C GLU A 106 -2.29 6.19 10.03
N MET A 107 -1.48 6.63 10.99
CA MET A 107 -1.89 6.75 12.37
C MET A 107 -1.29 8.01 12.99
N PRO A 108 -2.09 8.85 13.66
CA PRO A 108 -1.58 9.93 14.49
C PRO A 108 -0.85 9.37 15.70
N ILE A 109 0.16 10.09 16.16
CA ILE A 109 0.98 9.73 17.32
C ILE A 109 0.85 10.88 18.33
N GLU A 110 -0.19 10.80 19.19
CA GLU A 110 -0.52 11.90 20.09
C GLU A 110 0.55 12.13 21.17
N ASP A 111 1.04 11.05 21.80
CA ASP A 111 2.03 11.13 22.87
C ASP A 111 3.48 10.94 22.39
N GLY A 112 3.70 11.00 21.08
CA GLY A 112 5.02 10.84 20.48
C GLY A 112 5.66 9.47 20.66
N ARG A 113 4.85 8.44 20.90
CA ARG A 113 5.31 7.07 21.08
C ARG A 113 4.60 6.09 20.15
N LEU A 114 5.23 5.82 19.04
CA LEU A 114 4.87 4.68 18.21
C LEU A 114 5.42 3.41 18.87
N THR A 115 4.60 2.40 19.01
CA THR A 115 5.05 1.07 19.45
C THR A 115 5.46 0.22 18.25
N GLN A 116 6.32 -0.77 18.50
CA GLN A 116 6.68 -1.74 17.47
C GLN A 116 5.46 -2.47 16.90
N LEU A 117 4.52 -2.88 17.77
CA LEU A 117 3.29 -3.54 17.36
C LEU A 117 2.43 -2.66 16.45
N GLN A 118 2.30 -1.37 16.76
CA GLN A 118 1.55 -0.43 15.92
C GLN A 118 2.17 -0.31 14.53
N LEU A 119 3.50 -0.14 14.43
CA LEU A 119 4.19 -0.07 13.14
C LEU A 119 3.98 -1.34 12.32
N LEU A 120 4.22 -2.50 12.92
CA LEU A 120 4.05 -3.79 12.23
C LEU A 120 2.59 -4.02 11.81
N THR A 121 1.63 -3.60 12.63
CA THR A 121 0.20 -3.67 12.27
C THR A 121 -0.10 -2.82 11.04
N LEU A 122 0.42 -1.60 10.93
CA LEU A 122 0.23 -0.77 9.73
C LEU A 122 0.85 -1.43 8.49
N VAL A 123 2.07 -1.97 8.60
CA VAL A 123 2.71 -2.71 7.51
C VAL A 123 1.87 -3.91 7.08
N ASP A 124 1.44 -4.74 8.03
CA ASP A 124 0.64 -5.93 7.74
C ASP A 124 -0.70 -5.58 7.07
N ARG A 125 -1.33 -4.48 7.46
CA ARG A 125 -2.61 -4.01 6.88
C ARG A 125 -2.47 -3.65 5.41
N VAL A 126 -1.48 -2.87 5.03
CA VAL A 126 -1.29 -2.48 3.62
C VAL A 126 -0.86 -3.69 2.77
N VAL A 127 -0.04 -4.58 3.32
CA VAL A 127 0.39 -5.81 2.62
C VAL A 127 -0.78 -6.75 2.40
N ALA A 128 -1.60 -7.00 3.43
CA ALA A 128 -2.78 -7.84 3.33
C ALA A 128 -3.80 -7.28 2.33
N ALA A 129 -4.00 -5.95 2.31
CA ALA A 129 -4.85 -5.29 1.34
C ALA A 129 -4.33 -5.46 -0.09
N ALA A 130 -3.04 -5.26 -0.33
CA ALA A 130 -2.43 -5.45 -1.65
C ALA A 130 -2.64 -6.88 -2.16
N GLU A 131 -2.42 -7.89 -1.32
CA GLU A 131 -2.62 -9.31 -1.64
C GLU A 131 -4.09 -9.63 -1.97
N ALA A 132 -5.03 -9.15 -1.15
CA ALA A 132 -6.45 -9.41 -1.32
C ALA A 132 -7.03 -8.67 -2.54
N TRP A 133 -6.68 -7.40 -2.71
CA TRP A 133 -7.22 -6.57 -3.79
C TRP A 133 -6.68 -6.94 -5.15
N HIS A 134 -5.43 -7.39 -5.22
CA HIS A 134 -4.85 -7.90 -6.47
C HIS A 134 -5.71 -9.00 -7.09
N ALA A 135 -6.13 -9.99 -6.30
CA ALA A 135 -7.01 -11.06 -6.77
C ALA A 135 -8.35 -10.52 -7.29
N SER A 136 -8.95 -9.54 -6.60
CA SER A 136 -10.20 -8.91 -7.01
C SER A 136 -10.09 -8.12 -8.30
N LEU A 137 -8.98 -7.42 -8.53
CA LEU A 137 -8.74 -6.63 -9.73
C LEU A 137 -8.51 -7.53 -10.95
N VAL A 138 -7.73 -8.60 -10.81
CA VAL A 138 -7.45 -9.55 -11.89
C VAL A 138 -8.70 -10.30 -12.34
N THR A 139 -9.57 -10.74 -11.41
CA THR A 139 -10.82 -11.44 -11.75
C THR A 139 -11.82 -10.54 -12.46
N GLY A 140 -11.80 -9.23 -12.20
CA GLY A 140 -12.70 -8.27 -12.86
C GLY A 140 -12.38 -7.99 -14.33
N THR A 141 -11.12 -8.12 -14.72
CA THR A 141 -10.69 -7.92 -16.12
C THR A 141 -11.13 -9.07 -17.03
N ARG A 142 -11.42 -10.24 -16.49
CA ARG A 142 -11.89 -11.41 -17.28
C ARG A 142 -13.40 -11.39 -17.61
N ARG A 143 -14.19 -10.49 -17.01
CA ARG A 143 -15.65 -10.43 -17.21
C ARG A 143 -16.13 -9.46 -18.29
N SER A 144 -15.27 -8.73 -18.95
CA SER A 144 -15.62 -7.81 -20.04
C SER A 144 -15.31 -8.39 -21.42
N GLY A 145 -15.63 -9.65 -21.65
CA GLY A 145 -15.80 -10.18 -23.00
C GLY A 145 -17.12 -9.66 -23.58
N PRO A 146 -17.18 -9.28 -24.87
CA PRO A 146 -18.44 -8.84 -25.46
C PRO A 146 -19.45 -9.98 -25.40
N PRO A 147 -20.75 -9.65 -25.22
CA PRO A 147 -21.79 -10.66 -25.27
C PRO A 147 -21.77 -11.31 -26.65
N SER A 148 -21.70 -12.62 -26.71
CA SER A 148 -21.88 -13.39 -27.94
C SER A 148 -23.24 -13.02 -28.51
N ARG A 149 -23.26 -12.36 -29.68
CA ARG A 149 -24.46 -12.23 -30.50
C ARG A 149 -24.66 -13.58 -31.15
N ASP A 150 -25.46 -14.42 -30.53
CA ASP A 150 -26.12 -15.50 -31.23
C ASP A 150 -27.18 -14.86 -32.15
N VAL A 151 -26.86 -14.84 -33.44
CA VAL A 151 -27.81 -14.53 -34.49
C VAL A 151 -28.49 -15.86 -34.80
N ALA A 152 -29.76 -15.91 -34.44
CA ALA A 152 -30.68 -16.90 -34.98
C ALA A 152 -31.07 -16.57 -36.42
#